data_691748e5c16af8d48aa42b6c576ec71e
#
_entry.id   691748e5c16af8d48aa42b6c576ec71e
#
_cell.length_a   1.000
_cell.length_b   1.000
_cell.length_c   1.000
_cell.angle_alpha   90.00
_cell.angle_beta   90.00
_cell.angle_gamma   90.00
#
_symmetry.space_group_name_H-M   'P 1'
#
loop_
_entity.id
_entity.type
_entity.pdbx_description
1 polymer ?
#
loop_
_entity_poly.entity_id
_entity_poly.type
_entity_poly.pdbx_seq_one_letter_code
_entity_poly.pdbx_strand_id
1 'polypeptide(L)'
;MNKRLEELREQITRHDQLYYKEAQPEISDQQYDLLKRELEDLSANLDPLGLFKLSEETHGESSPSKSFAVGDDRLDEFESYEHAQPMLSLDNTYDRKELMDFDSRLKRVIGESDLKFVVEPKIDGVAVSLTYHDGKLIRAVTRGNGVEGDVITQNLMHIESLPHFIHESTFPSAVE
;
A
#
# COMPACT_ATOMS: atom_id res chain seq x y z
N MET A 1 -5.64 30.05 -0.59
CA MET A 1 -5.57 28.60 -0.58
C MET A 1 -6.66 28.06 -1.50
N ASN A 2 -6.45 27.02 -2.27
CA ASN A 2 -7.44 26.56 -3.26
C ASN A 2 -8.54 25.78 -2.53
N LYS A 3 -9.76 26.34 -2.49
CA LYS A 3 -10.91 25.75 -1.79
C LYS A 3 -11.18 24.31 -2.23
N ARG A 4 -11.03 23.99 -3.52
CA ARG A 4 -11.22 22.65 -4.06
C ARG A 4 -10.22 21.64 -3.51
N LEU A 5 -8.96 22.06 -3.30
CA LEU A 5 -7.92 21.21 -2.73
C LEU A 5 -8.21 20.85 -1.26
N GLU A 6 -8.72 21.80 -0.47
CA GLU A 6 -9.15 21.53 0.90
C GLU A 6 -10.34 20.58 0.94
N GLU A 7 -11.35 20.82 0.10
CA GLU A 7 -12.51 19.94 -0.01
C GLU A 7 -12.11 18.49 -0.38
N LEU A 8 -11.17 18.31 -1.31
CA LEU A 8 -10.68 16.97 -1.69
C LEU A 8 -9.94 16.28 -0.54
N ARG A 9 -9.12 17.01 0.20
CA ARG A 9 -8.42 16.47 1.36
C ARG A 9 -9.40 16.00 2.44
N GLU A 10 -10.40 16.81 2.75
CA GLU A 10 -11.44 16.45 3.72
C GLU A 10 -12.22 15.21 3.25
N GLN A 11 -12.57 15.12 1.97
CA GLN A 11 -13.27 13.96 1.43
C GLN A 11 -12.42 12.70 1.51
N ILE A 12 -11.14 12.76 1.09
CA ILE A 12 -10.24 11.61 1.14
C ILE A 12 -10.04 11.17 2.59
N THR A 13 -9.74 12.09 3.51
CA THR A 13 -9.59 11.76 4.94
C THR A 13 -10.83 11.07 5.52
N ARG A 14 -12.02 11.55 5.17
CA ARG A 14 -13.28 10.93 5.60
C ARG A 14 -13.42 9.51 5.04
N HIS A 15 -13.14 9.30 3.75
CA HIS A 15 -13.26 7.99 3.13
C HIS A 15 -12.18 7.02 3.62
N ASP A 16 -10.98 7.50 3.94
CA ASP A 16 -9.93 6.71 4.61
C ASP A 16 -10.42 6.19 5.96
N GLN A 17 -11.01 7.05 6.77
CA GLN A 17 -11.56 6.65 8.07
C GLN A 17 -12.65 5.59 7.92
N LEU A 18 -13.61 5.82 7.02
CA LEU A 18 -14.71 4.88 6.77
C LEU A 18 -14.23 3.53 6.25
N TYR A 19 -13.22 3.52 5.39
CA TYR A 19 -12.68 2.31 4.78
C TYR A 19 -11.77 1.54 5.76
N TYR A 20 -10.73 2.21 6.31
CA TYR A 20 -9.69 1.53 7.08
C TYR A 20 -10.07 1.30 8.56
N LYS A 21 -10.84 2.21 9.18
CA LYS A 21 -11.15 2.12 10.62
C LYS A 21 -12.55 1.60 10.90
N GLU A 22 -13.52 1.92 10.05
CA GLU A 22 -14.93 1.58 10.30
C GLU A 22 -15.43 0.42 9.45
N ALA A 23 -14.65 -0.02 8.44
CA ALA A 23 -15.03 -1.05 7.46
C ALA A 23 -16.40 -0.80 6.79
N GLN A 24 -16.74 0.47 6.56
CA GLN A 24 -18.01 0.94 5.98
C GLN A 24 -17.78 1.89 4.81
N PRO A 25 -17.22 1.42 3.68
CA PRO A 25 -16.98 2.27 2.52
C PRO A 25 -18.29 2.83 1.94
N GLU A 26 -18.34 4.14 1.73
CA GLU A 26 -19.49 4.82 1.11
C GLU A 26 -19.35 4.97 -0.42
N ILE A 27 -18.12 4.86 -0.92
CA ILE A 27 -17.80 4.98 -2.36
C ILE A 27 -17.02 3.76 -2.83
N SER A 28 -17.02 3.51 -4.16
CA SER A 28 -16.20 2.45 -4.74
C SER A 28 -14.71 2.84 -4.79
N ASP A 29 -13.82 1.83 -4.87
CA ASP A 29 -12.39 2.02 -5.02
C ASP A 29 -12.07 2.92 -6.22
N GLN A 30 -12.77 2.74 -7.33
CA GLN A 30 -12.62 3.58 -8.51
C GLN A 30 -12.95 5.05 -8.24
N GLN A 31 -14.03 5.32 -7.49
CA GLN A 31 -14.40 6.69 -7.12
C GLN A 31 -13.36 7.31 -6.18
N TYR A 32 -12.86 6.53 -5.24
CA TYR A 32 -11.82 6.96 -4.33
C TYR A 32 -10.51 7.29 -5.07
N ASP A 33 -10.08 6.44 -6.00
CA ASP A 33 -8.88 6.67 -6.82
C ASP A 33 -9.02 7.93 -7.70
N LEU A 34 -10.23 8.21 -8.21
CA LEU A 34 -10.48 9.46 -8.95
C LEU A 34 -10.30 10.69 -8.06
N LEU A 35 -10.75 10.66 -6.80
CA LEU A 35 -10.52 11.77 -5.85
C LEU A 35 -9.02 11.96 -5.57
N LYS A 36 -8.27 10.89 -5.39
CA LYS A 36 -6.81 10.94 -5.20
C LYS A 36 -6.11 11.53 -6.43
N ARG A 37 -6.43 11.06 -7.63
CA ARG A 37 -5.86 11.58 -8.88
C ARG A 37 -6.16 13.09 -9.05
N GLU A 38 -7.40 13.52 -8.77
CA GLU A 38 -7.78 14.94 -8.84
C GLU A 38 -6.96 15.78 -7.85
N LEU A 39 -6.74 15.28 -6.62
CA LEU A 39 -5.90 15.94 -5.62
C LEU A 39 -4.45 16.08 -6.08
N GLU A 40 -3.87 15.01 -6.64
CA GLU A 40 -2.51 15.01 -7.16
C GLU A 40 -2.34 15.99 -8.33
N ASP A 41 -3.25 15.98 -9.30
CA ASP A 41 -3.22 16.86 -10.45
C ASP A 41 -3.34 18.34 -10.03
N LEU A 42 -4.22 18.65 -9.08
CA LEU A 42 -4.37 20.02 -8.55
C LEU A 42 -3.14 20.44 -7.74
N SER A 43 -2.57 19.54 -6.96
CA SER A 43 -1.35 19.81 -6.18
C SER A 43 -0.14 20.04 -7.09
N ALA A 44 0.03 19.21 -8.12
CA ALA A 44 1.09 19.39 -9.12
C ALA A 44 0.96 20.69 -9.93
N ASN A 45 -0.27 21.11 -10.23
CA ASN A 45 -0.52 22.38 -10.92
C ASN A 45 -0.24 23.61 -10.05
N LEU A 46 -0.40 23.50 -8.72
CA LEU A 46 -0.15 24.60 -7.78
C LEU A 46 1.33 24.70 -7.40
N ASP A 47 2.04 23.61 -7.41
CA ASP A 47 3.49 23.55 -7.12
C ASP A 47 4.24 22.71 -8.17
N PRO A 48 4.37 23.22 -9.43
CA PRO A 48 5.01 22.47 -10.52
C PRO A 48 6.46 22.11 -10.27
N LEU A 49 7.12 22.77 -9.33
CA LEU A 49 8.54 22.58 -9.00
C LEU A 49 8.75 21.85 -7.67
N GLY A 50 7.68 21.53 -6.94
CA GLY A 50 7.77 20.89 -5.63
C GLY A 50 8.50 21.74 -4.58
N LEU A 51 8.53 23.08 -4.78
CA LEU A 51 9.25 24.02 -3.91
C LEU A 51 8.50 24.33 -2.62
N PHE A 52 7.18 24.28 -2.70
CA PHE A 52 6.32 24.38 -1.54
C PHE A 52 5.85 22.96 -1.23
N LYS A 53 6.65 22.18 -0.49
CA LYS A 53 6.09 21.03 0.21
C LYS A 53 4.92 21.60 1.02
N LEU A 54 3.71 21.44 0.51
CA LEU A 54 2.51 21.56 1.31
C LEU A 54 2.69 20.49 2.37
N SER A 55 3.26 20.92 3.50
CA SER A 55 3.64 20.09 4.62
C SER A 55 2.43 19.26 5.05
N GLU A 56 2.33 18.07 4.52
CA GLU A 56 1.70 17.01 5.25
C GLU A 56 2.68 16.67 6.37
N GLU A 57 2.38 17.12 7.56
CA GLU A 57 2.93 16.55 8.77
C GLU A 57 2.40 15.12 8.89
N THR A 58 2.97 14.23 8.11
CA THR A 58 2.97 12.81 8.37
C THR A 58 4.43 12.43 8.58
N HIS A 59 4.74 12.07 9.81
CA HIS A 59 6.05 11.64 10.25
C HIS A 59 6.60 10.55 9.32
N GLY A 60 7.76 10.83 8.68
CA GLY A 60 8.50 9.84 7.90
C GLY A 60 9.30 10.47 6.76
N GLU A 61 10.60 10.69 7.00
CA GLU A 61 11.55 11.26 6.04
C GLU A 61 11.79 10.34 4.82
N SER A 62 11.85 11.00 3.68
CA SER A 62 12.64 10.68 2.48
C SER A 62 12.33 9.42 1.66
N SER A 63 11.57 9.60 0.57
CA SER A 63 12.04 9.10 -0.75
C SER A 63 11.26 9.76 -1.90
N PRO A 64 11.89 10.15 -3.02
CA PRO A 64 11.21 10.76 -4.15
C PRO A 64 10.72 9.67 -5.12
N SER A 65 9.84 8.82 -4.69
CA SER A 65 9.05 7.99 -5.58
C SER A 65 7.58 8.35 -5.38
N LYS A 66 6.87 8.61 -6.48
CA LYS A 66 5.43 8.78 -6.53
C LYS A 66 4.75 7.46 -6.11
N SER A 67 4.87 7.09 -4.85
CA SER A 67 4.07 6.02 -4.29
C SER A 67 2.79 6.65 -3.78
N PHE A 68 1.65 6.19 -4.26
CA PHE A 68 0.37 6.44 -3.63
C PHE A 68 0.52 6.12 -2.14
N ALA A 69 0.30 7.10 -1.28
CA ALA A 69 0.35 6.87 0.15
C ALA A 69 -0.66 5.76 0.48
N VAL A 70 -0.17 4.69 1.05
CA VAL A 70 -1.01 3.61 1.55
C VAL A 70 -1.82 4.19 2.70
N GLY A 71 -3.12 3.96 2.72
CA GLY A 71 -3.94 4.34 3.89
C GLY A 71 -3.44 3.62 5.13
N ASP A 72 -3.48 4.29 6.27
CA ASP A 72 -3.02 3.73 7.54
C ASP A 72 -4.15 2.94 8.21
N ASP A 73 -4.00 1.62 8.31
CA ASP A 73 -4.95 0.70 8.94
C ASP A 73 -4.56 0.27 10.36
N ARG A 74 -3.53 0.91 10.96
CA ARG A 74 -3.06 0.61 12.32
C ARG A 74 -4.09 0.99 13.38
N LEU A 75 -4.15 0.18 14.43
CA LEU A 75 -4.99 0.39 15.59
C LEU A 75 -4.14 0.72 16.82
N ASP A 76 -4.56 1.69 17.61
CA ASP A 76 -3.84 2.16 18.81
C ASP A 76 -3.67 1.07 19.90
N GLU A 77 -4.38 -0.05 19.78
CA GLU A 77 -4.36 -1.15 20.76
C GLU A 77 -3.23 -2.15 20.51
N PHE A 78 -2.57 -2.12 19.35
CA PHE A 78 -1.52 -3.05 18.97
C PHE A 78 -0.13 -2.41 19.03
N GLU A 79 0.88 -3.22 19.29
CA GLU A 79 2.28 -2.82 19.15
C GLU A 79 2.59 -2.59 17.67
N SER A 80 3.17 -1.43 17.34
CA SER A 80 3.65 -1.14 15.98
C SER A 80 5.03 -1.72 15.73
N TYR A 81 5.27 -2.19 14.50
CA TYR A 81 6.55 -2.72 14.04
C TYR A 81 6.90 -2.16 12.66
N GLU A 82 8.13 -1.65 12.52
CA GLU A 82 8.68 -1.16 11.26
C GLU A 82 9.06 -2.32 10.34
N HIS A 83 8.58 -2.31 9.09
CA HIS A 83 8.89 -3.33 8.11
C HIS A 83 10.35 -3.25 7.66
N ALA A 84 11.03 -4.41 7.52
CA ALA A 84 12.39 -4.48 6.98
C ALA A 84 12.45 -3.97 5.53
N GLN A 85 11.36 -4.12 4.78
CA GLN A 85 11.14 -3.53 3.47
C GLN A 85 9.73 -2.96 3.40
N PRO A 86 9.53 -1.75 2.82
CA PRO A 86 8.21 -1.16 2.71
C PRO A 86 7.22 -2.05 1.97
N MET A 87 6.02 -2.20 2.50
CA MET A 87 4.91 -2.90 1.87
C MET A 87 4.17 -1.94 0.92
N LEU A 88 4.47 -2.04 -0.36
CA LEU A 88 3.94 -1.16 -1.39
C LEU A 88 2.49 -1.52 -1.79
N SER A 89 1.79 -0.56 -2.34
CA SER A 89 0.51 -0.77 -3.04
C SER A 89 0.73 -1.13 -4.50
N LEU A 90 -0.24 -1.84 -5.09
CA LEU A 90 -0.32 -2.05 -6.51
C LEU A 90 -1.07 -0.89 -7.16
N ASP A 91 -0.60 -0.47 -8.34
CA ASP A 91 -1.29 0.51 -9.18
C ASP A 91 -2.51 -0.12 -9.85
N ASN A 92 -3.56 0.66 -10.10
CA ASN A 92 -4.80 0.20 -10.69
C ASN A 92 -4.95 0.67 -12.13
N THR A 93 -5.58 -0.17 -12.97
CA THR A 93 -6.04 0.21 -14.32
C THR A 93 -7.51 -0.17 -14.46
N TYR A 94 -8.34 0.77 -14.92
CA TYR A 94 -9.79 0.58 -15.01
C TYR A 94 -10.30 0.47 -16.44
N ASP A 95 -9.48 0.80 -17.43
CA ASP A 95 -9.86 0.72 -18.83
C ASP A 95 -8.75 0.18 -19.73
N ARG A 96 -9.11 -0.12 -20.98
CA ARG A 96 -8.18 -0.65 -21.97
C ARG A 96 -7.05 0.31 -22.30
N LYS A 97 -7.31 1.61 -22.27
CA LYS A 97 -6.29 2.63 -22.60
C LYS A 97 -5.21 2.64 -21.51
N GLU A 98 -5.59 2.68 -20.24
CA GLU A 98 -4.66 2.64 -19.11
C GLU A 98 -3.81 1.36 -19.13
N LEU A 99 -4.41 0.22 -19.49
CA LEU A 99 -3.67 -1.04 -19.65
C LEU A 99 -2.66 -0.98 -20.79
N MET A 100 -3.00 -0.36 -21.93
CA MET A 100 -2.06 -0.17 -23.04
C MET A 100 -0.94 0.83 -22.70
N ASP A 101 -1.24 1.85 -21.93
CA ASP A 101 -0.25 2.82 -21.44
C ASP A 101 0.71 2.15 -20.46
N PHE A 102 0.22 1.25 -19.58
CA PHE A 102 1.04 0.42 -18.70
C PHE A 102 2.00 -0.48 -19.49
N ASP A 103 1.51 -1.24 -20.49
CA ASP A 103 2.35 -2.07 -21.37
C ASP A 103 3.43 -1.24 -22.09
N SER A 104 3.05 -0.07 -22.61
CA SER A 104 3.97 0.84 -23.29
C SER A 104 5.06 1.39 -22.35
N ARG A 105 4.70 1.69 -21.11
CA ARG A 105 5.61 2.14 -20.06
C ARG A 105 6.61 1.03 -19.72
N LEU A 106 6.13 -0.20 -19.51
CA LEU A 106 6.98 -1.36 -19.20
C LEU A 106 7.97 -1.65 -20.34
N LYS A 107 7.52 -1.68 -21.59
CA LYS A 107 8.40 -1.88 -22.77
C LYS A 107 9.52 -0.86 -22.83
N ARG A 108 9.21 0.40 -22.49
CA ARG A 108 10.22 1.48 -22.48
C ARG A 108 11.24 1.30 -21.35
N VAL A 109 10.79 0.88 -20.16
CA VAL A 109 11.67 0.72 -18.98
C VAL A 109 12.56 -0.52 -19.13
N ILE A 110 12.00 -1.63 -19.62
CA ILE A 110 12.71 -2.91 -19.76
C ILE A 110 13.57 -2.93 -21.03
N GLY A 111 13.19 -2.15 -22.04
CA GLY A 111 13.87 -2.12 -23.34
C GLY A 111 13.50 -3.30 -24.26
N GLU A 112 12.48 -4.07 -23.92
CA GLU A 112 11.99 -5.19 -24.72
C GLU A 112 10.61 -4.90 -25.31
N SER A 113 10.37 -5.36 -26.54
CA SER A 113 9.09 -5.17 -27.24
C SER A 113 8.10 -6.31 -27.04
N ASP A 114 8.58 -7.51 -26.68
CA ASP A 114 7.76 -8.72 -26.51
C ASP A 114 7.79 -9.16 -25.04
N LEU A 115 6.89 -8.59 -24.25
CA LEU A 115 6.75 -8.91 -22.83
C LEU A 115 5.74 -10.03 -22.63
N LYS A 116 6.08 -11.00 -21.78
CA LYS A 116 5.17 -12.04 -21.33
C LYS A 116 4.61 -11.67 -19.95
N PHE A 117 3.31 -11.80 -19.80
CA PHE A 117 2.59 -11.50 -18.56
C PHE A 117 2.04 -12.78 -17.93
N VAL A 118 2.10 -12.85 -16.61
CA VAL A 118 1.29 -13.79 -15.82
C VAL A 118 0.09 -13.03 -15.30
N VAL A 119 -1.09 -13.60 -15.45
CA VAL A 119 -2.34 -13.00 -14.96
C VAL A 119 -2.83 -13.82 -13.78
N GLU A 120 -3.03 -13.17 -12.65
CA GLU A 120 -3.45 -13.78 -11.40
C GLU A 120 -4.63 -13.00 -10.81
N PRO A 121 -5.55 -13.66 -10.08
CA PRO A 121 -6.55 -12.96 -9.29
C PRO A 121 -5.88 -12.13 -8.19
N LYS A 122 -6.26 -10.87 -8.05
CA LYS A 122 -5.91 -10.10 -6.86
C LYS A 122 -6.88 -10.49 -5.74
N ILE A 123 -6.40 -11.30 -4.80
CA ILE A 123 -7.21 -11.72 -3.66
C ILE A 123 -7.43 -10.53 -2.74
N ASP A 124 -8.68 -10.28 -2.39
CA ASP A 124 -9.05 -9.26 -1.42
C ASP A 124 -8.90 -9.80 0.00
N GLY A 125 -8.36 -8.98 0.90
CA GLY A 125 -8.09 -9.34 2.28
C GLY A 125 -7.04 -8.46 2.95
N VAL A 126 -6.67 -8.82 4.17
CA VAL A 126 -5.62 -8.12 4.92
C VAL A 126 -4.24 -8.54 4.41
N ALA A 127 -3.43 -7.57 4.01
CA ALA A 127 -2.03 -7.81 3.69
C ALA A 127 -1.21 -7.96 4.97
N VAL A 128 -0.42 -9.05 5.04
CA VAL A 128 0.36 -9.40 6.23
C VAL A 128 1.76 -9.81 5.82
N SER A 129 2.76 -9.32 6.54
CA SER A 129 4.14 -9.81 6.49
C SER A 129 4.34 -10.89 7.56
N LEU A 130 4.92 -12.04 7.17
CA LEU A 130 5.20 -13.18 8.05
C LEU A 130 6.70 -13.38 8.13
N THR A 131 7.29 -13.24 9.32
CA THR A 131 8.73 -13.47 9.54
C THR A 131 8.96 -14.83 10.18
N TYR A 132 9.77 -15.65 9.51
CA TYR A 132 10.22 -16.94 10.03
C TYR A 132 11.72 -16.87 10.36
N HIS A 133 12.09 -17.44 11.51
CA HIS A 133 13.49 -17.62 11.91
C HIS A 133 13.71 -19.09 12.28
N ASP A 134 14.72 -19.70 11.69
CA ASP A 134 15.00 -21.16 11.82
C ASP A 134 13.76 -22.03 11.59
N GLY A 135 12.96 -21.65 10.58
CA GLY A 135 11.70 -22.31 10.21
C GLY A 135 10.51 -22.00 11.12
N LYS A 136 10.67 -21.29 12.22
CA LYS A 136 9.59 -20.98 13.16
C LYS A 136 9.02 -19.59 12.87
N LEU A 137 7.69 -19.47 12.79
CA LEU A 137 7.01 -18.19 12.72
C LEU A 137 7.28 -17.40 14.02
N ILE A 138 7.98 -16.27 13.90
CA ILE A 138 8.32 -15.42 15.05
C ILE A 138 7.52 -14.11 15.07
N ARG A 139 7.05 -13.66 13.92
CA ARG A 139 6.30 -12.40 13.82
C ARG A 139 5.36 -12.39 12.64
N ALA A 140 4.21 -11.75 12.86
CA ALA A 140 3.26 -11.39 11.82
C ALA A 140 2.84 -9.93 12.03
N VAL A 141 2.86 -9.15 10.95
CA VAL A 141 2.61 -7.70 10.98
C VAL A 141 1.66 -7.33 9.85
N THR A 142 0.65 -6.51 10.12
CA THR A 142 -0.23 -5.96 9.08
C THR A 142 0.56 -5.00 8.18
N ARG A 143 0.03 -4.66 7.01
CA ARG A 143 0.68 -3.68 6.14
C ARG A 143 0.80 -2.30 6.82
N GLY A 144 -0.20 -1.89 7.60
CA GLY A 144 -0.27 -0.56 8.17
C GLY A 144 -0.21 0.53 7.11
N ASN A 145 0.60 1.56 7.35
CA ASN A 145 0.86 2.63 6.39
C ASN A 145 1.91 2.26 5.30
N GLY A 146 2.35 1.01 5.29
CA GLY A 146 3.38 0.50 4.37
C GLY A 146 4.81 0.57 4.90
N VAL A 147 5.09 1.37 5.92
CA VAL A 147 6.39 1.48 6.62
C VAL A 147 6.33 0.77 7.96
N GLU A 148 5.23 0.96 8.68
CA GLU A 148 4.95 0.35 9.96
C GLU A 148 3.57 -0.30 9.94
N GLY A 149 3.41 -1.44 10.63
CA GLY A 149 2.15 -2.14 10.79
C GLY A 149 1.94 -2.66 12.21
N ASP A 150 0.76 -3.21 12.48
CA ASP A 150 0.39 -3.78 13.77
C ASP A 150 0.93 -5.20 13.92
N VAL A 151 1.53 -5.50 15.08
CA VAL A 151 1.96 -6.85 15.43
C VAL A 151 0.76 -7.70 15.79
N ILE A 152 0.41 -8.65 14.91
CA ILE A 152 -0.75 -9.54 15.03
C ILE A 152 -0.36 -11.01 15.17
N THR A 153 0.86 -11.31 15.60
CA THR A 153 1.40 -12.67 15.69
C THR A 153 0.46 -13.62 16.46
N GLN A 154 -0.05 -13.16 17.61
CA GLN A 154 -0.93 -13.99 18.44
C GLN A 154 -2.26 -14.29 17.74
N ASN A 155 -2.81 -13.34 17.00
CA ASN A 155 -4.04 -13.54 16.23
C ASN A 155 -3.85 -14.59 15.14
N LEU A 156 -2.72 -14.55 14.43
CA LEU A 156 -2.42 -15.50 13.35
C LEU A 156 -2.11 -16.91 13.84
N MET A 157 -1.67 -17.08 15.10
CA MET A 157 -1.50 -18.43 15.71
C MET A 157 -2.81 -19.23 15.81
N HIS A 158 -3.97 -18.58 15.66
CA HIS A 158 -5.27 -19.26 15.63
C HIS A 158 -5.69 -19.72 14.21
N ILE A 159 -4.91 -19.41 13.18
CA ILE A 159 -5.20 -19.83 11.81
C ILE A 159 -4.56 -21.20 11.57
N GLU A 160 -5.37 -22.26 11.57
CA GLU A 160 -4.90 -23.64 11.43
C GLU A 160 -4.18 -23.91 10.10
N SER A 161 -4.57 -23.22 9.01
CA SER A 161 -3.95 -23.40 7.69
C SER A 161 -2.61 -22.68 7.54
N LEU A 162 -2.24 -21.80 8.50
CA LEU A 162 -0.97 -21.10 8.47
C LEU A 162 0.14 -21.99 9.06
N PRO A 163 1.22 -22.29 8.32
CA PRO A 163 2.33 -23.07 8.86
C PRO A 163 3.07 -22.24 9.92
N HIS A 164 3.00 -22.67 11.19
CA HIS A 164 3.76 -22.07 12.28
C HIS A 164 5.22 -22.53 12.31
N PHE A 165 5.52 -23.59 11.54
CA PHE A 165 6.87 -24.12 11.39
C PHE A 165 7.08 -24.66 9.97
N ILE A 166 8.19 -24.28 9.34
CA ILE A 166 8.62 -24.74 8.02
C ILE A 166 9.82 -25.68 8.19
N HIS A 167 9.66 -26.94 7.77
CA HIS A 167 10.64 -28.02 8.03
C HIS A 167 11.74 -28.20 6.99
N GLU A 168 11.86 -27.30 6.01
CA GLU A 168 12.82 -27.46 4.93
C GLU A 168 14.21 -26.97 5.31
N SER A 169 15.23 -27.81 5.14
CA SER A 169 16.64 -27.55 5.45
C SER A 169 17.31 -26.55 4.46
N THR A 170 16.57 -26.04 3.49
CA THR A 170 17.11 -25.17 2.41
C THR A 170 16.74 -23.69 2.58
N PHE A 171 15.96 -23.34 3.59
CA PHE A 171 15.60 -21.95 3.83
C PHE A 171 16.73 -21.18 4.51
N PRO A 172 16.89 -19.86 4.19
CA PRO A 172 17.78 -19.00 4.94
C PRO A 172 17.33 -18.93 6.42
N SER A 173 18.25 -18.55 7.31
CA SER A 173 17.98 -18.47 8.76
C SER A 173 16.83 -17.53 9.13
N ALA A 174 16.52 -16.57 8.28
CA ALA A 174 15.33 -15.71 8.40
C ALA A 174 14.68 -15.50 7.03
N VAL A 175 13.35 -15.55 6.98
CA VAL A 175 12.51 -15.28 5.80
C VAL A 175 11.35 -14.39 6.25
N GLU A 176 11.12 -13.31 5.51
CA GLU A 176 9.99 -12.40 5.65
C GLU A 176 9.13 -12.41 4.39
#